data_43b6ed08bebec0dd10731e8bac311cbb
#
_entry.id   43b6ed08bebec0dd10731e8bac311cbb
#
_cell.length_a   1.000
_cell.length_b   1.000
_cell.length_c   1.000
_cell.angle_alpha   90.00
_cell.angle_beta   90.00
_cell.angle_gamma   90.00
#
_symmetry.space_group_name_H-M   'P 1'
#
loop_
_entity.id
_entity.type
_entity.pdbx_description
1 polymer ?
#
loop_
_entity_poly.entity_id
_entity_poly.type
_entity_poly.pdbx_seq_one_letter_code
_entity_poly.pdbx_strand_id
1 'polypeptide(L)'
;MNALLNAHTPKGRSRSTHVGLTSNVLPEAQRSQTGVSSDYVQKANHEWFVLRVTYNRTQKAHGIISTSDVQSYMPMHYVIKKEIGKKKRILQPLLPNLIFVYATREAVNSIIKKKGDETSVLKFYLDKTKPLEENGKHPPLTIPFTSMTNFIKATSTDSEHVRIVSAEQCHYRSGDIV
;
A
#
# COMPACT_ATOMS: atom_id res chain seq x y z
N MET A 1 -25.60 -67.99 -34.21
CA MET A 1 -25.65 -66.83 -35.12
C MET A 1 -25.11 -65.62 -34.39
N ASN A 2 -24.13 -64.97 -35.04
CA ASN A 2 -23.50 -63.69 -34.69
C ASN A 2 -22.58 -63.63 -33.48
N ALA A 3 -21.32 -63.73 -33.79
CA ALA A 3 -20.18 -63.37 -33.00
C ALA A 3 -20.05 -61.83 -32.82
N LEU A 4 -19.76 -61.37 -31.65
CA LEU A 4 -19.31 -59.98 -31.41
C LEU A 4 -17.85 -59.97 -31.00
N LEU A 5 -17.03 -59.37 -31.89
CA LEU A 5 -15.61 -59.10 -31.65
C LEU A 5 -15.44 -58.00 -30.62
N ASN A 6 -14.74 -58.28 -29.53
CA ASN A 6 -14.24 -57.30 -28.59
C ASN A 6 -12.91 -56.73 -29.07
N ALA A 7 -12.89 -55.46 -29.50
CA ALA A 7 -11.67 -54.74 -29.75
C ALA A 7 -11.14 -54.10 -28.46
N HIS A 8 -9.96 -54.57 -28.05
CA HIS A 8 -9.24 -54.08 -26.88
C HIS A 8 -8.37 -52.87 -27.31
N THR A 9 -8.67 -51.68 -26.79
CA THR A 9 -7.85 -50.50 -27.03
C THR A 9 -6.91 -50.27 -25.85
N PRO A 10 -5.60 -50.10 -26.02
CA PRO A 10 -4.70 -49.84 -24.89
C PRO A 10 -4.80 -48.39 -24.46
N LYS A 11 -5.02 -48.16 -23.18
CA LYS A 11 -4.94 -46.83 -22.52
C LYS A 11 -3.51 -46.31 -22.53
N GLY A 12 -3.23 -45.33 -23.37
CA GLY A 12 -2.04 -44.53 -23.32
C GLY A 12 -2.05 -43.67 -22.05
N ARG A 13 -1.07 -43.87 -21.19
CA ARG A 13 -0.82 -43.12 -19.97
C ARG A 13 0.08 -41.92 -20.32
N SER A 14 -0.51 -40.77 -20.69
CA SER A 14 0.27 -39.57 -20.81
C SER A 14 0.54 -38.98 -19.42
N ARG A 15 1.79 -39.04 -19.01
CA ARG A 15 2.30 -38.26 -17.85
C ARG A 15 2.40 -36.78 -18.27
N SER A 16 1.41 -36.01 -17.91
CA SER A 16 1.53 -34.55 -17.93
C SER A 16 2.31 -34.12 -16.70
N THR A 17 3.58 -33.79 -16.87
CA THR A 17 4.38 -33.07 -15.89
C THR A 17 3.96 -31.61 -15.92
N HIS A 18 2.93 -31.25 -15.15
CA HIS A 18 2.65 -29.87 -14.83
C HIS A 18 3.70 -29.39 -13.83
N VAL A 19 4.74 -28.76 -14.35
CA VAL A 19 5.56 -27.85 -13.57
C VAL A 19 4.70 -26.62 -13.36
N GLY A 20 4.02 -26.58 -12.23
CA GLY A 20 3.30 -25.40 -11.77
C GLY A 20 4.29 -24.30 -11.38
N LEU A 21 4.67 -23.47 -12.34
CA LEU A 21 5.17 -22.14 -12.06
C LEU A 21 3.99 -21.35 -11.48
N THR A 22 3.87 -21.35 -10.15
CA THR A 22 3.04 -20.37 -9.45
C THR A 22 3.74 -19.01 -9.62
N SER A 23 3.43 -18.32 -10.71
CA SER A 23 3.70 -16.91 -10.82
C SER A 23 2.90 -16.23 -9.70
N ASN A 24 3.60 -15.75 -8.67
CA ASN A 24 3.07 -14.82 -7.69
C ASN A 24 2.78 -13.48 -8.41
N VAL A 25 1.71 -13.47 -9.20
CA VAL A 25 1.19 -12.26 -9.80
C VAL A 25 0.59 -11.45 -8.68
N LEU A 26 1.22 -10.33 -8.33
CA LEU A 26 0.67 -9.33 -7.42
C LEU A 26 -0.75 -8.95 -7.87
N PRO A 27 -1.73 -8.83 -6.97
CA PRO A 27 -3.04 -8.30 -7.31
C PRO A 27 -2.92 -6.96 -8.03
N GLU A 28 -3.76 -6.72 -9.01
CA GLU A 28 -3.71 -5.53 -9.89
C GLU A 28 -3.76 -4.20 -9.10
N ALA A 29 -4.47 -4.18 -7.98
CA ALA A 29 -4.48 -3.06 -7.04
C ALA A 29 -3.11 -2.73 -6.41
N GLN A 30 -2.18 -3.70 -6.40
CA GLN A 30 -0.81 -3.49 -5.89
C GLN A 30 0.16 -3.09 -7.01
N ARG A 31 -0.14 -3.42 -8.28
CA ARG A 31 0.65 -2.97 -9.43
C ARG A 31 0.57 -1.47 -9.64
N SER A 32 -0.57 -0.85 -9.35
CA SER A 32 -0.71 0.61 -9.45
C SER A 32 0.05 1.39 -8.38
N GLN A 33 0.52 0.72 -7.30
CA GLN A 33 1.28 1.36 -6.23
C GLN A 33 2.79 1.37 -6.48
N THR A 34 3.29 0.51 -7.36
CA THR A 34 4.68 0.52 -7.82
C THR A 34 4.88 1.45 -9.02
N GLY A 35 3.79 2.05 -9.54
CA GLY A 35 3.83 3.05 -10.61
C GLY A 35 4.56 4.31 -10.13
N VAL A 36 5.62 4.63 -10.83
CA VAL A 36 6.47 5.79 -10.61
C VAL A 36 5.61 7.06 -10.51
N SER A 37 5.96 7.93 -9.61
CA SER A 37 5.40 9.23 -9.24
C SER A 37 5.13 10.24 -10.37
N SER A 38 5.20 9.84 -11.65
CA SER A 38 4.86 10.69 -12.80
C SER A 38 3.38 11.06 -12.89
N ASP A 39 2.52 10.34 -12.16
CA ASP A 39 1.07 10.45 -12.29
C ASP A 39 0.43 11.46 -11.32
N TYR A 40 1.22 12.01 -10.38
CA TYR A 40 0.71 13.00 -9.45
C TYR A 40 0.93 14.41 -10.02
N VAL A 41 -0.16 15.06 -10.38
CA VAL A 41 -0.17 16.46 -10.82
C VAL A 41 -0.68 17.34 -9.69
N GLN A 42 0.04 18.41 -9.40
CA GLN A 42 -0.39 19.36 -8.39
C GLN A 42 -1.68 20.08 -8.82
N LYS A 43 -2.72 19.99 -7.99
CA LYS A 43 -4.03 20.60 -8.21
C LYS A 43 -4.28 21.69 -7.18
N ALA A 44 -5.03 22.73 -7.57
CA ALA A 44 -5.46 23.76 -6.63
C ALA A 44 -6.29 23.15 -5.49
N ASN A 45 -6.11 23.66 -4.27
CA ASN A 45 -6.83 23.24 -3.06
C ASN A 45 -6.68 21.74 -2.70
N HIS A 46 -5.73 21.04 -3.31
CA HIS A 46 -5.40 19.66 -2.95
C HIS A 46 -4.12 19.64 -2.13
N GLU A 47 -4.14 18.84 -1.06
CA GLU A 47 -3.03 18.64 -0.16
C GLU A 47 -2.84 17.15 0.12
N TRP A 48 -1.63 16.75 0.50
CA TRP A 48 -1.37 15.42 1.01
C TRP A 48 -1.69 15.35 2.50
N PHE A 49 -2.82 14.75 2.83
CA PHE A 49 -3.21 14.48 4.21
C PHE A 49 -2.65 13.15 4.70
N VAL A 50 -2.26 13.12 5.97
CA VAL A 50 -1.89 11.88 6.65
C VAL A 50 -3.10 11.36 7.42
N LEU A 51 -3.52 10.14 7.10
CA LEU A 51 -4.59 9.45 7.80
C LEU A 51 -4.03 8.34 8.69
N ARG A 52 -4.51 8.31 9.91
CA ARG A 52 -4.23 7.22 10.85
C ARG A 52 -5.32 6.17 10.74
N VAL A 53 -4.90 4.90 10.65
CA VAL A 53 -5.78 3.73 10.69
C VAL A 53 -5.64 3.03 12.03
N THR A 54 -6.75 2.68 12.67
CA THR A 54 -6.74 1.91 13.90
C THR A 54 -6.91 0.42 13.63
N TYR A 55 -6.60 -0.42 14.62
CA TYR A 55 -6.80 -1.88 14.59
C TYR A 55 -6.06 -2.65 13.48
N ASN A 56 -4.90 -2.15 13.05
CA ASN A 56 -4.04 -2.83 12.05
C ASN A 56 -4.76 -3.18 10.73
N ARG A 57 -5.73 -2.36 10.32
CA ARG A 57 -6.55 -2.56 9.11
C ARG A 57 -6.09 -1.70 7.92
N THR A 58 -4.81 -1.36 7.86
CA THR A 58 -4.28 -0.37 6.90
C THR A 58 -4.52 -0.79 5.45
N GLN A 59 -4.24 -2.04 5.09
CA GLN A 59 -4.46 -2.53 3.72
C GLN A 59 -5.94 -2.49 3.32
N LYS A 60 -6.83 -2.90 4.23
CA LYS A 60 -8.27 -2.86 3.99
C LYS A 60 -8.78 -1.43 3.82
N ALA A 61 -8.37 -0.54 4.72
CA ALA A 61 -8.71 0.88 4.64
C ALA A 61 -8.18 1.53 3.36
N HIS A 62 -6.96 1.20 2.93
CA HIS A 62 -6.41 1.68 1.67
C HIS A 62 -7.21 1.17 0.46
N GLY A 63 -7.62 -0.10 0.45
CA GLY A 63 -8.48 -0.64 -0.60
C GLY A 63 -9.80 0.14 -0.74
N ILE A 64 -10.44 0.52 0.38
CA ILE A 64 -11.66 1.33 0.37
C ILE A 64 -11.40 2.75 -0.15
N ILE A 65 -10.30 3.38 0.28
CA ILE A 65 -9.95 4.72 -0.21
C ILE A 65 -9.68 4.68 -1.72
N SER A 66 -9.01 3.65 -2.22
CA SER A 66 -8.69 3.47 -3.64
C SER A 66 -9.93 3.31 -4.53
N THR A 67 -11.09 2.96 -3.97
CA THR A 67 -12.37 2.95 -4.70
C THR A 67 -13.05 4.32 -4.73
N SER A 68 -12.52 5.29 -3.99
CA SER A 68 -13.02 6.67 -3.98
C SER A 68 -12.29 7.49 -5.05
N ASP A 69 -12.89 8.59 -5.50
CA ASP A 69 -12.29 9.48 -6.51
C ASP A 69 -11.20 10.39 -5.89
N VAL A 70 -10.28 9.79 -5.14
CA VAL A 70 -9.14 10.47 -4.54
C VAL A 70 -7.87 9.66 -4.75
N GLN A 71 -6.75 10.36 -4.93
CA GLN A 71 -5.45 9.69 -5.01
C GLN A 71 -4.95 9.32 -3.61
N SER A 72 -4.42 8.12 -3.46
CA SER A 72 -3.87 7.67 -2.19
C SER A 72 -2.54 6.94 -2.38
N TYR A 73 -1.72 6.95 -1.34
CA TYR A 73 -0.44 6.27 -1.32
C TYR A 73 -0.22 5.57 0.01
N MET A 74 0.21 4.33 -0.07
CA MET A 74 0.63 3.54 1.08
C MET A 74 1.95 2.84 0.71
N PRO A 75 3.09 3.30 1.26
CA PRO A 75 4.38 2.69 0.97
C PRO A 75 4.40 1.25 1.45
N MET A 76 4.86 0.35 0.59
CA MET A 76 4.96 -1.08 0.87
C MET A 76 6.42 -1.52 0.83
N HIS A 77 6.77 -2.53 1.62
CA HIS A 77 8.08 -3.15 1.57
C HIS A 77 8.00 -4.68 1.76
N TYR A 78 9.01 -5.37 1.30
CA TYR A 78 9.12 -6.80 1.50
C TYR A 78 9.83 -7.12 2.81
N VAL A 79 9.27 -8.07 3.57
CA VAL A 79 9.85 -8.60 4.79
C VAL A 79 9.99 -10.10 4.67
N ILE A 80 11.13 -10.64 5.10
CA ILE A 80 11.35 -12.08 5.14
C ILE A 80 10.87 -12.59 6.50
N LYS A 81 9.79 -13.35 6.51
CA LYS A 81 9.34 -14.09 7.70
C LYS A 81 9.85 -15.53 7.64
N LYS A 82 10.35 -16.01 8.76
CA LYS A 82 10.69 -17.42 8.96
C LYS A 82 9.46 -18.12 9.54
N GLU A 83 8.92 -19.09 8.84
CA GLU A 83 7.75 -19.86 9.26
C GLU A 83 8.07 -21.35 9.05
N ILE A 84 8.11 -22.11 10.15
CA ILE A 84 8.36 -23.59 10.16
C ILE A 84 9.56 -23.97 9.26
N GLY A 85 10.72 -23.35 9.48
CA GLY A 85 11.95 -23.63 8.72
C GLY A 85 12.01 -23.11 7.29
N LYS A 86 10.95 -22.47 6.79
CA LYS A 86 10.89 -21.84 5.46
C LYS A 86 10.95 -20.32 5.57
N LYS A 87 11.70 -19.69 4.67
CA LYS A 87 11.71 -18.23 4.52
C LYS A 87 10.62 -17.85 3.52
N LYS A 88 9.68 -17.01 3.95
CA LYS A 88 8.62 -16.45 3.09
C LYS A 88 8.80 -14.95 2.98
N ARG A 89 8.82 -14.46 1.74
CA ARG A 89 8.82 -13.02 1.44
C ARG A 89 7.38 -12.52 1.48
N ILE A 90 7.09 -11.55 2.35
CA ILE A 90 5.75 -11.00 2.56
C ILE A 90 5.79 -9.50 2.33
N LEU A 91 4.85 -8.99 1.53
CA LEU A 91 4.66 -7.55 1.31
C LEU A 91 3.80 -6.98 2.44
N GLN A 92 4.29 -5.94 3.10
CA GLN A 92 3.56 -5.27 4.19
C GLN A 92 3.78 -3.75 4.15
N PRO A 93 2.88 -2.96 4.77
CA PRO A 93 3.06 -1.51 4.86
C PRO A 93 4.38 -1.14 5.54
N LEU A 94 5.16 -0.25 4.91
CA LEU A 94 6.41 0.28 5.45
C LEU A 94 6.14 1.16 6.68
N LEU A 95 5.04 1.93 6.65
CA LEU A 95 4.54 2.72 7.75
C LEU A 95 3.22 2.10 8.25
N PRO A 96 3.25 1.31 9.33
CA PRO A 96 2.04 0.70 9.85
C PRO A 96 1.06 1.78 10.30
N ASN A 97 -0.21 1.53 10.04
CA ASN A 97 -1.32 2.41 10.47
C ASN A 97 -1.34 3.82 9.87
N LEU A 98 -0.59 4.09 8.78
CA LEU A 98 -0.63 5.36 8.06
C LEU A 98 -1.01 5.15 6.59
N ILE A 99 -1.82 6.06 6.07
CA ILE A 99 -2.16 6.19 4.65
C ILE A 99 -2.07 7.66 4.28
N PHE A 100 -1.50 7.94 3.11
CA PHE A 100 -1.43 9.30 2.57
C PHE A 100 -2.54 9.46 1.52
N VAL A 101 -3.25 10.59 1.57
CA VAL A 101 -4.36 10.88 0.65
C VAL A 101 -4.18 12.27 0.08
N TYR A 102 -4.20 12.37 -1.25
CA TYR A 102 -4.12 13.63 -1.99
C TYR A 102 -5.51 14.06 -2.45
N ALA A 103 -6.08 15.03 -1.79
CA ALA A 103 -7.43 15.51 -2.04
C ALA A 103 -7.67 16.90 -1.42
N THR A 104 -8.88 17.40 -1.56
CA THR A 104 -9.33 18.55 -0.74
C THR A 104 -9.71 18.08 0.67
N ARG A 105 -9.68 18.98 1.64
CA ARG A 105 -10.05 18.68 3.03
C ARG A 105 -11.49 18.16 3.16
N GLU A 106 -12.41 18.70 2.36
CA GLU A 106 -13.81 18.30 2.32
C GLU A 106 -13.98 16.87 1.81
N ALA A 107 -13.26 16.51 0.75
CA ALA A 107 -13.27 15.15 0.21
C ALA A 107 -12.77 14.12 1.24
N VAL A 108 -11.67 14.41 1.93
CA VAL A 108 -11.16 13.54 2.98
C VAL A 108 -12.14 13.45 4.16
N ASN A 109 -12.74 14.57 4.58
CA ASN A 109 -13.78 14.57 5.62
C ASN A 109 -14.97 13.69 5.23
N SER A 110 -15.38 13.72 3.96
CA SER A 110 -16.48 12.89 3.45
C SER A 110 -16.14 11.39 3.53
N ILE A 111 -14.91 11.01 3.23
CA ILE A 111 -14.43 9.63 3.34
C ILE A 111 -14.45 9.18 4.81
N ILE A 112 -13.92 10.00 5.73
CA ILE A 112 -13.86 9.68 7.17
C ILE A 112 -15.26 9.59 7.79
N LYS A 113 -16.21 10.44 7.33
CA LYS A 113 -17.59 10.49 7.83
C LYS A 113 -18.51 9.42 7.23
N LYS A 114 -18.09 8.75 6.15
CA LYS A 114 -18.89 7.66 5.58
C LYS A 114 -19.12 6.61 6.65
N LYS A 115 -20.39 6.49 7.09
CA LYS A 115 -20.81 5.51 8.10
C LYS A 115 -20.74 4.10 7.49
N GLY A 116 -19.72 3.37 7.85
CA GLY A 116 -19.56 1.94 7.59
C GLY A 116 -18.47 1.43 8.52
N ASP A 117 -18.58 0.23 9.03
CA ASP A 117 -17.64 -0.36 10.00
C ASP A 117 -16.16 -0.26 9.59
N GLU A 118 -15.92 -0.09 8.30
CA GLU A 118 -14.58 -0.13 7.72
C GLU A 118 -13.90 1.24 7.67
N THR A 119 -14.67 2.34 7.52
CA THR A 119 -14.14 3.71 7.50
C THR A 119 -14.10 4.37 8.88
N SER A 120 -14.84 3.84 9.84
CA SER A 120 -14.84 4.31 11.23
C SER A 120 -13.45 4.26 11.90
N VAL A 121 -12.54 3.48 11.32
CA VAL A 121 -11.16 3.33 11.76
C VAL A 121 -10.21 4.42 11.23
N LEU A 122 -10.67 5.24 10.28
CA LEU A 122 -9.89 6.33 9.68
C LEU A 122 -10.03 7.62 10.49
N LYS A 123 -8.91 8.26 10.79
CA LYS A 123 -8.86 9.58 11.43
C LYS A 123 -7.73 10.39 10.83
N PHE A 124 -7.87 11.72 10.82
CA PHE A 124 -6.73 12.58 10.53
C PHE A 124 -5.61 12.36 11.54
N TYR A 125 -4.38 12.32 11.05
CA TYR A 125 -3.22 12.58 11.90
C TYR A 125 -3.14 14.09 12.12
N LEU A 126 -3.07 14.54 13.35
CA LEU A 126 -3.15 15.97 13.68
C LEU A 126 -1.75 16.57 13.82
N ASP A 127 -1.58 17.77 13.32
CA ASP A 127 -0.34 18.54 13.43
C ASP A 127 -0.31 19.31 14.76
N LYS A 128 0.31 18.71 15.76
CA LYS A 128 0.45 19.30 17.10
C LYS A 128 1.41 20.48 17.17
N THR A 129 2.15 20.78 16.12
CA THR A 129 3.07 21.94 16.07
C THR A 129 2.33 23.22 15.72
N LYS A 130 1.12 23.11 15.16
CA LYS A 130 0.26 24.24 14.83
C LYS A 130 -0.72 24.57 15.95
N PRO A 131 -1.17 25.83 16.04
CA PRO A 131 -2.18 26.22 17.02
C PRO A 131 -3.50 25.48 16.80
N LEU A 132 -4.35 25.48 17.83
CA LEU A 132 -5.68 24.91 17.74
C LEU A 132 -6.55 25.73 16.77
N GLU A 133 -7.36 25.05 15.97
CA GLU A 133 -8.43 25.68 15.19
C GLU A 133 -9.60 26.11 16.12
N GLU A 134 -10.56 26.85 15.58
CA GLU A 134 -11.77 27.31 16.29
C GLU A 134 -12.55 26.16 16.95
N ASN A 135 -12.46 24.95 16.39
CA ASN A 135 -13.10 23.75 16.93
C ASN A 135 -12.35 23.14 18.15
N GLY A 136 -11.30 23.79 18.64
CA GLY A 136 -10.47 23.33 19.76
C GLY A 136 -9.57 22.13 19.45
N LYS A 137 -9.35 21.80 18.16
CA LYS A 137 -8.47 20.71 17.74
C LYS A 137 -7.32 21.23 16.92
N HIS A 138 -6.19 20.51 16.94
CA HIS A 138 -5.11 20.78 16.00
C HIS A 138 -5.55 20.51 14.55
N PRO A 139 -5.05 21.27 13.56
CA PRO A 139 -5.34 21.01 12.16
C PRO A 139 -4.82 19.64 11.73
N PRO A 140 -5.38 19.07 10.65
CA PRO A 140 -4.81 17.89 10.01
C PRO A 140 -3.37 18.11 9.60
N LEU A 141 -2.52 17.10 9.78
CA LEU A 141 -1.16 17.11 9.25
C LEU A 141 -1.20 17.00 7.73
N THR A 142 -0.60 17.96 7.06
CA THR A 142 -0.40 17.98 5.62
C THR A 142 1.08 17.91 5.28
N ILE A 143 1.39 17.31 4.14
CA ILE A 143 2.76 17.20 3.62
C ILE A 143 2.86 18.01 2.34
N PRO A 144 3.89 18.87 2.18
CA PRO A 144 4.11 19.61 0.94
C PRO A 144 4.20 18.66 -0.25
N PHE A 145 3.62 19.06 -1.39
CA PHE A 145 3.54 18.22 -2.59
C PHE A 145 4.91 17.69 -3.03
N THR A 146 5.92 18.57 -3.08
CA THR A 146 7.28 18.18 -3.47
C THR A 146 7.89 17.16 -2.50
N SER A 147 7.71 17.35 -1.18
CA SER A 147 8.21 16.42 -0.16
C SER A 147 7.57 15.05 -0.31
N MET A 148 6.25 15.02 -0.54
CA MET A 148 5.55 13.76 -0.74
C MET A 148 5.95 13.07 -2.04
N THR A 149 6.14 13.82 -3.12
CA THR A 149 6.64 13.27 -4.40
C THR A 149 8.02 12.62 -4.23
N ASN A 150 8.93 13.27 -3.51
CA ASN A 150 10.25 12.71 -3.22
C ASN A 150 10.15 11.45 -2.35
N PHE A 151 9.27 11.47 -1.34
CA PHE A 151 9.02 10.30 -0.50
C PHE A 151 8.45 9.12 -1.32
N ILE A 152 7.50 9.37 -2.22
CA ILE A 152 6.96 8.35 -3.12
C ILE A 152 8.07 7.78 -3.99
N LYS A 153 8.89 8.62 -4.63
CA LYS A 153 10.04 8.17 -5.44
C LYS A 153 10.97 7.25 -4.64
N ALA A 154 11.32 7.66 -3.43
CA ALA A 154 12.24 6.89 -2.58
C ALA A 154 11.65 5.54 -2.13
N THR A 155 10.33 5.47 -1.90
CA THR A 155 9.67 4.28 -1.36
C THR A 155 8.97 3.41 -2.40
N SER A 156 8.87 3.86 -3.66
CA SER A 156 8.31 3.06 -4.78
C SER A 156 9.33 2.13 -5.44
N THR A 157 10.61 2.22 -5.06
CA THR A 157 11.64 1.31 -5.54
C THR A 157 11.46 -0.04 -4.86
N ASP A 158 11.51 -1.13 -5.63
CA ASP A 158 11.49 -2.52 -5.11
C ASP A 158 12.77 -2.88 -4.31
N SER A 159 13.48 -1.88 -3.83
CA SER A 159 14.71 -2.05 -3.09
C SER A 159 14.45 -2.58 -1.69
N GLU A 160 14.99 -3.74 -1.38
CA GLU A 160 15.00 -4.31 -0.02
C GLU A 160 15.85 -3.48 0.95
N HIS A 161 16.59 -2.50 0.44
CA HIS A 161 17.51 -1.66 1.21
C HIS A 161 16.86 -0.39 1.78
N VAL A 162 15.62 -0.06 1.35
CA VAL A 162 14.90 1.08 1.93
C VAL A 162 14.46 0.74 3.35
N ARG A 163 15.05 1.44 4.32
CA ARG A 163 14.72 1.31 5.75
C ARG A 163 14.37 2.67 6.32
N ILE A 164 13.36 2.69 7.16
CA ILE A 164 13.08 3.87 7.99
C ILE A 164 13.92 3.73 9.25
N VAL A 165 14.76 4.72 9.50
CA VAL A 165 15.60 4.83 10.69
C VAL A 165 15.11 6.02 11.52
N SER A 166 15.31 5.97 12.84
CA SER A 166 15.05 7.12 13.69
C SER A 166 16.12 8.21 13.48
N ALA A 167 15.81 9.44 13.86
CA ALA A 167 16.76 10.54 13.73
C ALA A 167 18.08 10.26 14.48
N GLU A 168 18.02 9.56 15.61
CA GLU A 168 19.17 9.18 16.42
C GLU A 168 20.07 8.13 15.75
N GLN A 169 19.49 7.34 14.86
CA GLN A 169 20.21 6.33 14.05
C GLN A 169 20.77 6.90 12.76
N CYS A 170 20.42 8.15 12.43
CA CYS A 170 20.90 8.85 11.25
C CYS A 170 22.21 9.56 11.59
N HIS A 171 23.33 9.05 11.11
CA HIS A 171 24.65 9.65 11.32
C HIS A 171 25.03 10.71 10.27
N TYR A 172 24.15 10.92 9.28
CA TYR A 172 24.36 11.89 8.21
C TYR A 172 23.91 13.29 8.63
N ARG A 173 24.71 14.30 8.25
CA ARG A 173 24.37 15.72 8.43
C ARG A 173 24.07 16.36 7.08
N SER A 174 23.42 17.52 7.09
CA SER A 174 23.19 18.29 5.87
C SER A 174 24.55 18.70 5.27
N GLY A 175 24.80 18.25 4.03
CA GLY A 175 26.06 18.48 3.32
C GLY A 175 27.01 17.30 3.27
N ASP A 176 26.69 16.18 3.93
CA ASP A 176 27.49 14.96 3.80
C ASP A 176 27.28 14.36 2.39
N ILE A 177 28.39 13.93 1.78
CA ILE A 177 28.38 13.21 0.50
C ILE A 177 28.06 11.74 0.78
N VAL A 178 27.03 11.21 0.15
CA VAL A 178 26.57 9.81 0.29
C VAL A 178 26.94 9.03 -0.97
#